data_de640081158d9c9d50a730a35ffb3b9d
#
_entry.id   de640081158d9c9d50a730a35ffb3b9d
#
_cell.length_a   1.000
_cell.length_b   1.000
_cell.length_c   1.000
_cell.angle_alpha   90.00
_cell.angle_beta   90.00
_cell.angle_gamma   90.00
#
_symmetry.space_group_name_H-M   'P 1'
#
loop_
_entity.id
_entity.type
_entity.pdbx_description
1 polymer ?
#
loop_
_entity_poly.entity_id
_entity_poly.type
_entity_poly.pdbx_seq_one_letter_code
_entity_poly.pdbx_strand_id
1 'polypeptide(L)'
;EVHKAGANSYQELVNYFKPQFLLGMSATPERTDDFDIYKMFDYNIAYEIRLQQAMEYDLLCPFHYYGITDITIDDQPINDMSDFNLLVDEKRVDYVINKINDYGYSGDRVHGLIFVSRKEEACKFSEMFNQRGFHTCALTGEASEKQRQEAMDSLESNKEGSLDYIFTVDIFNEGIDIPKVNQVVMLRPTQ
;
A
#
# COMPACT_ATOMS: atom_id res chain seq x y z
N GLU A 1 -12.82 -3.91 -10.26
CA GLU A 1 -11.50 -3.66 -10.88
C GLU A 1 -11.59 -3.43 -12.41
N VAL A 2 -12.56 -2.59 -12.84
CA VAL A 2 -12.78 -2.38 -14.27
C VAL A 2 -11.63 -1.65 -14.97
N HIS A 3 -10.77 -0.97 -14.22
CA HIS A 3 -9.54 -0.38 -14.76
C HIS A 3 -8.63 -1.44 -15.43
N LYS A 4 -8.75 -2.73 -15.09
CA LYS A 4 -8.02 -3.84 -15.73
C LYS A 4 -8.69 -4.34 -17.03
N ALA A 5 -9.88 -3.84 -17.36
CA ALA A 5 -10.68 -4.35 -18.49
C ALA A 5 -10.10 -4.05 -19.88
N GLY A 6 -9.03 -3.24 -19.98
CA GLY A 6 -8.25 -3.07 -21.20
C GLY A 6 -7.45 -4.32 -21.63
N ALA A 7 -7.22 -5.27 -20.70
CA ALA A 7 -6.52 -6.50 -21.04
C ALA A 7 -7.33 -7.38 -22.00
N ASN A 8 -6.63 -8.04 -22.95
CA ASN A 8 -7.27 -8.86 -24.01
C ASN A 8 -8.23 -9.90 -23.44
N SER A 9 -7.88 -10.55 -22.32
CA SER A 9 -8.72 -11.57 -21.69
C SER A 9 -10.09 -11.04 -21.23
N TYR A 10 -10.15 -9.80 -20.71
CA TYR A 10 -11.41 -9.16 -20.35
C TYR A 10 -12.22 -8.79 -21.60
N GLN A 11 -11.55 -8.28 -22.63
CA GLN A 11 -12.20 -7.94 -23.90
C GLN A 11 -12.81 -9.20 -24.57
N GLU A 12 -12.09 -10.31 -24.58
CA GLU A 12 -12.55 -11.59 -25.09
C GLU A 12 -13.78 -12.10 -24.31
N LEU A 13 -13.76 -12.01 -22.98
CA LEU A 13 -14.90 -12.40 -22.14
C LEU A 13 -16.16 -11.59 -22.45
N VAL A 14 -16.05 -10.27 -22.49
CA VAL A 14 -17.19 -9.38 -22.78
C VAL A 14 -17.73 -9.65 -24.18
N ASN A 15 -16.85 -9.82 -25.17
CA ASN A 15 -17.22 -10.10 -26.55
C ASN A 15 -17.88 -11.50 -26.72
N TYR A 16 -17.44 -12.49 -25.92
CA TYR A 16 -17.99 -13.84 -25.95
C TYR A 16 -19.38 -13.88 -25.36
N PHE A 17 -19.57 -13.34 -24.15
CA PHE A 17 -20.86 -13.41 -23.44
C PHE A 17 -21.90 -12.41 -23.96
N LYS A 18 -21.47 -11.29 -24.56
CA LYS A 18 -22.35 -10.19 -25.05
C LYS A 18 -23.43 -9.85 -24.03
N PRO A 19 -23.09 -9.45 -22.81
CA PRO A 19 -24.05 -9.25 -21.73
C PRO A 19 -25.07 -8.17 -22.11
N GLN A 20 -26.35 -8.37 -21.72
CA GLN A 20 -27.36 -7.34 -21.86
C GLN A 20 -27.19 -6.16 -20.89
N PHE A 21 -26.51 -6.39 -19.78
CA PHE A 21 -26.15 -5.40 -18.79
C PHE A 21 -24.71 -5.61 -18.36
N LEU A 22 -23.91 -4.55 -18.39
CA LEU A 22 -22.53 -4.54 -17.95
C LEU A 22 -22.35 -3.44 -16.90
N LEU A 23 -21.88 -3.81 -15.71
CA LEU A 23 -21.52 -2.88 -14.64
C LEU A 23 -20.03 -2.95 -14.39
N GLY A 24 -19.36 -1.80 -14.47
CA GLY A 24 -17.97 -1.62 -14.11
C GLY A 24 -17.83 -0.79 -12.83
N MET A 25 -16.97 -1.22 -11.92
CA MET A 25 -16.59 -0.46 -10.72
C MET A 25 -15.07 -0.37 -10.62
N SER A 26 -14.56 0.82 -10.31
CA SER A 26 -13.14 1.08 -10.07
C SER A 26 -12.99 2.32 -9.21
N ALA A 27 -12.00 2.34 -8.35
CA ALA A 27 -11.57 3.55 -7.64
C ALA A 27 -10.68 4.45 -8.52
N THR A 28 -10.04 3.87 -9.54
CA THR A 28 -9.07 4.53 -10.43
C THR A 28 -9.41 4.25 -11.89
N PRO A 29 -10.42 4.93 -12.45
CA PRO A 29 -10.83 4.69 -13.84
C PRO A 29 -9.82 5.21 -14.88
N GLU A 30 -9.00 6.18 -14.51
CA GLU A 30 -7.94 6.71 -15.36
C GLU A 30 -6.80 5.71 -15.48
N ARG A 31 -6.37 5.44 -16.71
CA ARG A 31 -5.32 4.49 -17.04
C ARG A 31 -4.10 5.19 -17.64
N THR A 32 -2.94 4.59 -17.43
CA THR A 32 -1.66 5.08 -17.97
C THR A 32 -1.34 4.55 -19.36
N ASP A 33 -2.14 3.60 -19.89
CA ASP A 33 -1.92 2.93 -21.19
C ASP A 33 -2.87 3.42 -22.29
N ASP A 34 -3.47 4.59 -22.11
CA ASP A 34 -4.39 5.26 -23.05
C ASP A 34 -5.65 4.44 -23.44
N PHE A 35 -5.92 3.32 -22.74
CA PHE A 35 -7.16 2.58 -22.96
C PHE A 35 -8.35 3.31 -22.34
N ASP A 36 -9.29 3.71 -23.17
CA ASP A 36 -10.52 4.39 -22.74
C ASP A 36 -11.55 3.37 -22.23
N ILE A 37 -11.59 3.22 -20.92
CA ILE A 37 -12.52 2.35 -20.20
C ILE A 37 -13.97 2.76 -20.39
N TYR A 38 -14.25 4.06 -20.45
CA TYR A 38 -15.61 4.59 -20.53
C TYR A 38 -16.31 4.17 -21.81
N LYS A 39 -15.54 3.96 -22.88
CA LYS A 39 -16.06 3.47 -24.17
C LYS A 39 -16.74 2.10 -24.07
N MET A 40 -16.31 1.23 -23.13
CA MET A 40 -16.95 -0.07 -22.91
C MET A 40 -18.38 0.04 -22.35
N PHE A 41 -18.72 1.19 -21.80
CA PHE A 41 -19.99 1.51 -21.15
C PHE A 41 -20.77 2.58 -21.92
N ASP A 42 -20.44 2.81 -23.19
CA ASP A 42 -21.03 3.89 -24.01
C ASP A 42 -21.00 5.25 -23.31
N TYR A 43 -19.94 5.50 -22.50
CA TYR A 43 -19.78 6.70 -21.67
C TYR A 43 -20.88 6.91 -20.62
N ASN A 44 -21.64 5.85 -20.28
CA ASN A 44 -22.61 5.92 -19.20
C ASN A 44 -21.91 5.80 -17.83
N ILE A 45 -21.92 6.89 -17.07
CA ILE A 45 -21.43 6.92 -15.70
C ILE A 45 -22.64 6.97 -14.77
N ALA A 46 -22.89 5.87 -14.06
CA ALA A 46 -24.00 5.78 -13.12
C ALA A 46 -23.74 6.59 -11.84
N TYR A 47 -22.51 6.56 -11.37
CA TYR A 47 -22.09 7.28 -10.17
C TYR A 47 -20.58 7.52 -10.20
N GLU A 48 -20.16 8.69 -9.78
CA GLU A 48 -18.75 9.05 -9.60
C GLU A 48 -18.60 9.82 -8.29
N ILE A 49 -17.62 9.44 -7.49
CA ILE A 49 -17.18 10.18 -6.31
C ILE A 49 -15.67 10.24 -6.29
N ARG A 50 -15.11 11.42 -6.19
CA ARG A 50 -13.66 11.65 -6.11
C ARG A 50 -13.21 11.69 -4.65
N LEU A 51 -11.90 11.46 -4.42
CA LEU A 51 -11.29 11.38 -3.09
C LEU A 51 -11.70 12.55 -2.18
N GLN A 52 -11.61 13.79 -2.68
CA GLN A 52 -11.98 14.98 -1.91
C GLN A 52 -13.45 14.95 -1.48
N GLN A 53 -14.35 14.62 -2.40
CA GLN A 53 -15.78 14.53 -2.15
C GLN A 53 -16.11 13.39 -1.19
N ALA A 54 -15.40 12.25 -1.30
CA ALA A 54 -15.56 11.13 -0.39
C ALA A 54 -15.14 11.48 1.04
N MET A 55 -14.10 12.29 1.22
CA MET A 55 -13.72 12.83 2.53
C MET A 55 -14.73 13.85 3.06
N GLU A 56 -15.24 14.76 2.20
CA GLU A 56 -16.28 15.73 2.57
C GLU A 56 -17.59 15.08 3.03
N TYR A 57 -17.89 13.86 2.52
CA TYR A 57 -19.08 13.09 2.87
C TYR A 57 -18.84 12.10 4.03
N ASP A 58 -17.69 12.17 4.70
CA ASP A 58 -17.29 11.23 5.77
C ASP A 58 -17.29 9.75 5.35
N LEU A 59 -17.11 9.47 4.05
CA LEU A 59 -16.98 8.12 3.53
C LEU A 59 -15.56 7.57 3.66
N LEU A 60 -14.58 8.45 3.79
CA LEU A 60 -13.18 8.13 4.00
C LEU A 60 -12.67 8.92 5.20
N CYS A 61 -11.78 8.28 5.96
CA CYS A 61 -11.12 8.92 7.08
C CYS A 61 -10.13 9.99 6.56
N PRO A 62 -10.09 11.19 7.18
CA PRO A 62 -9.10 12.20 6.83
C PRO A 62 -7.69 11.70 7.13
N PHE A 63 -6.72 12.13 6.33
CA PHE A 63 -5.32 11.78 6.50
C PHE A 63 -4.40 12.99 6.31
N HIS A 64 -3.22 12.92 6.91
CA HIS A 64 -2.14 13.86 6.69
C HIS A 64 -1.07 13.20 5.82
N TYR A 65 -0.64 13.89 4.77
CA TYR A 65 0.43 13.43 3.89
C TYR A 65 1.68 14.27 4.10
N TYR A 66 2.82 13.60 4.33
CA TYR A 66 4.11 14.23 4.53
C TYR A 66 5.11 13.71 3.51
N GLY A 67 5.66 14.59 2.69
CA GLY A 67 6.80 14.30 1.83
C GLY A 67 8.10 14.50 2.61
N ILE A 68 8.90 13.44 2.76
CA ILE A 68 10.14 13.45 3.53
C ILE A 68 11.29 13.05 2.60
N THR A 69 12.36 13.83 2.58
CA THR A 69 13.58 13.44 1.88
C THR A 69 14.29 12.34 2.66
N ASP A 70 14.66 11.24 2.01
CA ASP A 70 15.45 10.18 2.63
C ASP A 70 16.87 10.68 2.97
N ILE A 71 17.57 9.95 3.83
CA ILE A 71 18.93 10.33 4.23
C ILE A 71 19.91 10.15 3.08
N THR A 72 21.05 10.84 3.20
CA THR A 72 22.22 10.63 2.37
C THR A 72 23.22 9.79 3.17
N ILE A 73 23.70 8.68 2.61
CA ILE A 73 24.74 7.84 3.19
C ILE A 73 25.99 7.93 2.31
N ASP A 74 27.12 8.28 2.89
CA ASP A 74 28.40 8.47 2.21
C ASP A 74 28.28 9.39 0.96
N ASP A 75 27.59 10.54 1.15
CA ASP A 75 27.28 11.53 0.12
C ASP A 75 26.42 11.00 -1.06
N GLN A 76 25.82 9.83 -0.93
CA GLN A 76 24.92 9.27 -1.92
C GLN A 76 23.48 9.35 -1.45
N PRO A 77 22.57 9.97 -2.23
CA PRO A 77 21.14 9.95 -1.93
C PRO A 77 20.58 8.54 -2.12
N ILE A 78 19.75 8.10 -1.18
CA ILE A 78 19.12 6.79 -1.25
C ILE A 78 17.86 6.88 -2.12
N ASN A 79 17.73 5.91 -3.01
CA ASN A 79 16.55 5.68 -3.85
C ASN A 79 16.37 4.16 -4.07
N ASP A 80 15.27 3.78 -4.73
CA ASP A 80 14.93 2.37 -5.00
C ASP A 80 15.95 1.61 -5.87
N MET A 81 16.82 2.33 -6.60
CA MET A 81 17.92 1.75 -7.40
C MET A 81 19.21 1.60 -6.61
N SER A 82 19.27 2.13 -5.38
CA SER A 82 20.47 2.05 -4.53
C SER A 82 20.87 0.62 -4.22
N ASP A 83 22.14 0.40 -3.90
CA ASP A 83 22.63 -0.89 -3.45
C ASP A 83 21.88 -1.38 -2.21
N PHE A 84 21.65 -2.68 -2.13
CA PHE A 84 20.89 -3.30 -1.03
C PHE A 84 21.45 -2.91 0.35
N ASN A 85 22.77 -2.87 0.51
CA ASN A 85 23.38 -2.50 1.79
C ASN A 85 23.06 -1.06 2.23
N LEU A 86 22.88 -0.15 1.29
CA LEU A 86 22.46 1.22 1.57
C LEU A 86 20.98 1.28 1.94
N LEU A 87 20.15 0.47 1.27
CA LEU A 87 18.72 0.40 1.56
C LEU A 87 18.45 -0.12 2.98
N VAL A 88 19.27 -1.03 3.48
CA VAL A 88 19.14 -1.66 4.81
C VAL A 88 20.19 -1.17 5.82
N ASP A 89 20.78 0.01 5.60
CA ASP A 89 21.73 0.60 6.52
C ASP A 89 21.05 0.96 7.85
N GLU A 90 21.73 0.72 8.96
CA GLU A 90 21.21 0.98 10.30
C GLU A 90 20.83 2.46 10.51
N LYS A 91 21.60 3.39 9.95
CA LYS A 91 21.29 4.82 10.04
C LYS A 91 19.97 5.15 9.33
N ARG A 92 19.68 4.47 8.19
CA ARG A 92 18.42 4.66 7.50
C ARG A 92 17.25 4.09 8.31
N VAL A 93 17.42 2.92 8.91
CA VAL A 93 16.39 2.33 9.78
C VAL A 93 16.10 3.25 10.97
N ASP A 94 17.13 3.76 11.64
CA ASP A 94 16.98 4.69 12.76
C ASP A 94 16.33 6.01 12.32
N TYR A 95 16.68 6.51 11.15
CA TYR A 95 16.05 7.69 10.57
C TYR A 95 14.56 7.48 10.31
N VAL A 96 14.19 6.36 9.70
CA VAL A 96 12.79 6.00 9.45
C VAL A 96 12.01 5.90 10.77
N ILE A 97 12.58 5.22 11.79
CA ILE A 97 11.97 5.13 13.12
C ILE A 97 11.76 6.50 13.75
N ASN A 98 12.75 7.39 13.66
CA ASN A 98 12.60 8.74 14.18
C ASN A 98 11.47 9.48 13.45
N LYS A 99 11.39 9.34 12.12
CA LYS A 99 10.33 10.00 11.33
C LYS A 99 8.94 9.47 11.65
N ILE A 100 8.74 8.16 11.76
CA ILE A 100 7.44 7.60 12.15
C ILE A 100 7.00 8.06 13.54
N ASN A 101 7.94 8.25 14.46
CA ASN A 101 7.67 8.79 15.79
C ASN A 101 7.39 10.31 15.77
N ASP A 102 8.13 11.07 14.97
CA ASP A 102 7.96 12.53 14.83
C ASP A 102 6.56 12.89 14.28
N TYR A 103 6.10 12.15 13.28
CA TYR A 103 4.78 12.38 12.66
C TYR A 103 3.64 11.65 13.38
N GLY A 104 3.95 10.58 14.10
CA GLY A 104 3.02 9.87 14.95
C GLY A 104 1.88 9.17 14.19
N TYR A 105 0.87 8.81 14.95
CA TYR A 105 -0.36 8.15 14.50
C TYR A 105 -1.54 8.57 15.38
N SER A 106 -2.75 8.33 14.94
CA SER A 106 -3.94 8.53 15.76
C SER A 106 -4.29 7.26 16.55
N GLY A 107 -4.81 7.42 17.80
CA GLY A 107 -5.18 6.31 18.65
C GLY A 107 -4.09 5.91 19.64
N ASP A 108 -4.30 4.80 20.35
CA ASP A 108 -3.49 4.38 21.50
C ASP A 108 -2.26 3.56 21.11
N ARG A 109 -2.27 2.95 19.92
CA ARG A 109 -1.14 2.21 19.37
C ARG A 109 -1.07 2.35 17.84
N VAL A 110 0.10 2.09 17.31
CA VAL A 110 0.30 2.04 15.87
C VAL A 110 -0.25 0.75 15.27
N HIS A 111 -0.88 0.88 14.11
CA HIS A 111 -1.28 -0.19 13.20
C HIS A 111 -0.77 0.24 11.82
N GLY A 112 0.50 -0.09 11.52
CA GLY A 112 1.22 0.52 10.42
C GLY A 112 1.46 -0.41 9.24
N LEU A 113 1.50 0.17 8.03
CA LEU A 113 2.00 -0.48 6.82
C LEU A 113 3.25 0.24 6.33
N ILE A 114 4.30 -0.51 6.00
CA ILE A 114 5.53 0.04 5.44
C ILE A 114 5.79 -0.61 4.09
N PHE A 115 5.74 0.20 3.03
CA PHE A 115 6.00 -0.22 1.67
C PHE A 115 7.46 -0.01 1.30
N VAL A 116 8.11 -1.07 0.85
CA VAL A 116 9.51 -1.08 0.41
C VAL A 116 9.63 -1.57 -1.04
N SER A 117 10.81 -1.42 -1.63
CA SER A 117 11.04 -1.73 -3.04
C SER A 117 11.33 -3.20 -3.31
N ARG A 118 11.93 -3.92 -2.34
CA ARG A 118 12.45 -5.29 -2.53
C ARG A 118 12.03 -6.21 -1.39
N LYS A 119 11.86 -7.50 -1.70
CA LYS A 119 11.50 -8.54 -0.72
C LYS A 119 12.54 -8.68 0.39
N GLU A 120 13.80 -8.69 0.01
CA GLU A 120 14.94 -8.78 0.93
C GLU A 120 14.99 -7.57 1.87
N GLU A 121 14.67 -6.39 1.34
CA GLU A 121 14.55 -5.14 2.13
C GLU A 121 13.43 -5.27 3.17
N ALA A 122 12.24 -5.77 2.78
CA ALA A 122 11.14 -5.99 3.71
C ALA A 122 11.53 -6.90 4.87
N CYS A 123 12.16 -8.03 4.58
CA CYS A 123 12.61 -8.98 5.59
C CYS A 123 13.65 -8.35 6.53
N LYS A 124 14.66 -7.67 5.96
CA LYS A 124 15.75 -7.09 6.75
C LYS A 124 15.29 -5.93 7.61
N PHE A 125 14.46 -5.02 7.07
CA PHE A 125 13.87 -3.94 7.87
C PHE A 125 13.01 -4.49 9.02
N SER A 126 12.18 -5.50 8.75
CA SER A 126 11.38 -6.15 9.80
C SER A 126 12.26 -6.71 10.93
N GLU A 127 13.35 -7.44 10.60
CA GLU A 127 14.31 -7.91 11.60
C GLU A 127 14.90 -6.76 12.43
N MET A 128 15.34 -5.69 11.77
CA MET A 128 15.98 -4.55 12.43
C MET A 128 15.01 -3.74 13.30
N PHE A 129 13.74 -3.64 12.90
CA PHE A 129 12.67 -3.05 13.72
C PHE A 129 12.38 -3.92 14.96
N ASN A 130 12.32 -5.25 14.78
CA ASN A 130 12.13 -6.18 15.91
C ASN A 130 13.27 -6.10 16.91
N GLN A 131 14.52 -5.92 16.47
CA GLN A 131 15.67 -5.70 17.34
C GLN A 131 15.56 -4.39 18.15
N ARG A 132 14.78 -3.42 17.66
CA ARG A 132 14.51 -2.13 18.32
C ARG A 132 13.23 -2.09 19.15
N GLY A 133 12.62 -3.27 19.37
CA GLY A 133 11.48 -3.46 20.25
C GLY A 133 10.11 -3.32 19.60
N PHE A 134 10.04 -3.19 18.28
CA PHE A 134 8.78 -3.28 17.54
C PHE A 134 8.38 -4.74 17.32
N HIS A 135 7.10 -4.99 17.08
CA HIS A 135 6.59 -6.27 16.63
C HIS A 135 6.19 -6.16 15.15
N THR A 136 7.00 -6.74 14.28
CA THR A 136 6.79 -6.59 12.83
C THR A 136 6.93 -7.91 12.09
N CYS A 137 6.33 -7.99 10.92
CA CYS A 137 6.58 -9.06 9.96
C CYS A 137 6.74 -8.50 8.54
N ALA A 138 7.39 -9.29 7.69
CA ALA A 138 7.47 -9.01 6.26
C ALA A 138 6.50 -9.94 5.50
N LEU A 139 5.63 -9.33 4.67
CA LEU A 139 4.77 -10.06 3.76
C LEU A 139 5.16 -9.75 2.31
N THR A 140 5.43 -10.79 1.56
CA THR A 140 5.77 -10.73 0.14
C THR A 140 4.75 -11.50 -0.70
N GLY A 141 4.88 -11.43 -2.04
CA GLY A 141 4.01 -12.18 -2.93
C GLY A 141 3.99 -13.71 -2.71
N GLU A 142 4.97 -14.24 -2.00
CA GLU A 142 5.07 -15.67 -1.66
C GLU A 142 4.22 -16.06 -0.43
N ALA A 143 3.75 -15.08 0.35
CA ALA A 143 2.91 -15.36 1.50
C ALA A 143 1.56 -15.94 1.07
N SER A 144 1.18 -17.05 1.69
CA SER A 144 -0.14 -17.65 1.51
C SER A 144 -1.25 -16.72 2.01
N GLU A 145 -2.47 -16.92 1.50
CA GLU A 145 -3.63 -16.15 1.94
C GLU A 145 -3.85 -16.26 3.46
N LYS A 146 -3.63 -17.45 4.03
CA LYS A 146 -3.71 -17.67 5.47
C LYS A 146 -2.70 -16.82 6.24
N GLN A 147 -1.44 -16.77 5.79
CA GLN A 147 -0.41 -15.95 6.44
C GLN A 147 -0.73 -14.45 6.36
N ARG A 148 -1.28 -14.00 5.23
CA ARG A 148 -1.72 -12.61 5.06
C ARG A 148 -2.85 -12.28 6.03
N GLN A 149 -3.85 -13.17 6.13
CA GLN A 149 -4.97 -12.96 7.06
C GLN A 149 -4.51 -12.95 8.52
N GLU A 150 -3.68 -13.91 8.93
CA GLU A 150 -3.11 -13.96 10.29
C GLU A 150 -2.32 -12.69 10.64
N ALA A 151 -1.57 -12.14 9.70
CA ALA A 151 -0.84 -10.90 9.92
C ALA A 151 -1.76 -9.68 9.99
N MET A 152 -2.79 -9.61 9.15
CA MET A 152 -3.80 -8.53 9.23
C MET A 152 -4.57 -8.59 10.56
N ASP A 153 -5.02 -9.78 10.98
CA ASP A 153 -5.71 -9.98 12.26
C ASP A 153 -4.81 -9.58 13.44
N SER A 154 -3.50 -9.92 13.36
CA SER A 154 -2.53 -9.52 14.37
C SER A 154 -2.29 -8.01 14.36
N LEU A 155 -2.18 -7.38 13.18
CA LEU A 155 -2.01 -5.93 13.07
C LEU A 155 -3.20 -5.19 13.68
N GLU A 156 -4.43 -5.65 13.47
CA GLU A 156 -5.64 -5.04 14.01
C GLU A 156 -5.91 -5.36 15.50
N SER A 157 -5.16 -6.30 16.06
CA SER A 157 -5.32 -6.69 17.45
C SER A 157 -4.68 -5.68 18.40
N ASN A 158 -5.31 -5.45 19.56
CA ASN A 158 -4.75 -4.64 20.65
C ASN A 158 -4.11 -5.51 21.76
N LYS A 159 -3.87 -6.79 21.50
CA LYS A 159 -3.24 -7.69 22.48
C LYS A 159 -1.73 -7.42 22.56
N GLU A 160 -1.16 -7.70 23.70
CA GLU A 160 0.29 -7.67 23.88
C GLU A 160 0.97 -8.62 22.89
N GLY A 161 2.05 -8.17 22.25
CA GLY A 161 2.76 -8.92 21.22
C GLY A 161 2.13 -8.92 19.83
N SER A 162 1.02 -8.21 19.62
CA SER A 162 0.44 -8.01 18.30
C SER A 162 1.33 -7.11 17.44
N LEU A 163 1.23 -7.25 16.11
CA LEU A 163 2.07 -6.51 15.16
C LEU A 163 1.81 -4.99 15.25
N ASP A 164 2.90 -4.23 15.24
CA ASP A 164 2.92 -2.78 15.09
C ASP A 164 2.97 -2.39 13.61
N TYR A 165 3.78 -3.11 12.81
CA TYR A 165 3.92 -2.87 11.37
C TYR A 165 3.99 -4.16 10.58
N ILE A 166 3.45 -4.08 9.36
CA ILE A 166 3.70 -5.04 8.28
C ILE A 166 4.54 -4.36 7.22
N PHE A 167 5.72 -4.93 6.92
CA PHE A 167 6.53 -4.56 5.76
C PHE A 167 6.06 -5.32 4.54
N THR A 168 5.86 -4.63 3.44
CA THR A 168 5.28 -5.25 2.24
C THR A 168 5.88 -4.71 0.93
N VAL A 169 5.82 -5.56 -0.09
CA VAL A 169 6.16 -5.23 -1.48
C VAL A 169 4.97 -5.64 -2.35
N ASP A 170 4.30 -4.67 -2.95
CA ASP A 170 3.22 -4.79 -3.95
C ASP A 170 1.93 -5.52 -3.55
N ILE A 171 1.91 -6.38 -2.53
CA ILE A 171 0.73 -7.21 -2.24
C ILE A 171 -0.43 -6.47 -1.57
N PHE A 172 -0.18 -5.29 -1.01
CA PHE A 172 -1.18 -4.46 -0.31
C PHE A 172 -1.44 -3.13 -1.02
N ASN A 173 -1.12 -3.05 -2.31
CA ASN A 173 -1.37 -1.84 -3.09
C ASN A 173 -2.85 -1.63 -3.37
N GLU A 174 -3.58 -2.72 -3.57
CA GLU A 174 -5.00 -2.72 -3.94
C GLU A 174 -5.74 -3.92 -3.33
N GLY A 175 -7.05 -3.76 -3.12
CA GLY A 175 -7.95 -4.87 -2.80
C GLY A 175 -7.87 -5.36 -1.36
N ILE A 176 -7.32 -4.59 -0.45
CA ILE A 176 -7.34 -4.88 0.99
C ILE A 176 -8.15 -3.83 1.74
N ASP A 177 -8.75 -4.26 2.83
CA ASP A 177 -9.43 -3.40 3.79
C ASP A 177 -8.91 -3.76 5.19
N ILE A 178 -8.15 -2.84 5.80
CA ILE A 178 -7.61 -2.95 7.16
C ILE A 178 -8.01 -1.67 7.90
N PRO A 179 -9.23 -1.61 8.45
CA PRO A 179 -9.81 -0.37 8.99
C PRO A 179 -9.00 0.29 10.12
N LYS A 180 -8.20 -0.48 10.84
CA LYS A 180 -7.40 0.06 11.95
C LYS A 180 -6.07 0.67 11.53
N VAL A 181 -5.65 0.54 10.27
CA VAL A 181 -4.42 1.18 9.82
C VAL A 181 -4.48 2.68 10.05
N ASN A 182 -3.52 3.19 10.80
CA ASN A 182 -3.42 4.59 11.22
C ASN A 182 -2.09 5.25 10.86
N GLN A 183 -1.16 4.50 10.28
CA GLN A 183 0.08 5.03 9.72
C GLN A 183 0.51 4.23 8.49
N VAL A 184 0.85 4.94 7.41
CA VAL A 184 1.39 4.33 6.18
C VAL A 184 2.71 5.02 5.85
N VAL A 185 3.75 4.21 5.64
CA VAL A 185 5.10 4.70 5.30
C VAL A 185 5.48 4.13 3.93
N MET A 186 5.86 5.00 3.02
CA MET A 186 6.30 4.62 1.68
C MET A 186 7.79 4.90 1.56
N LEU A 187 8.62 3.84 1.60
CA LEU A 187 10.07 3.91 1.41
C LEU A 187 10.48 3.65 -0.04
N ARG A 188 9.51 3.66 -0.93
CA ARG A 188 9.68 3.52 -2.38
C ARG A 188 8.90 4.61 -3.11
N PRO A 189 9.29 4.96 -4.36
CA PRO A 189 8.48 5.83 -5.19
C PRO A 189 7.07 5.25 -5.39
N THR A 190 6.07 6.12 -5.36
CA THR A 190 4.71 5.78 -5.84
C THR A 190 4.66 6.01 -7.34
N GLN A 191 4.17 5.03 -8.07
CA GLN A 191 3.89 5.17 -9.51
C GLN A 191 2.55 5.84 -9.72
#